data_cfa9fc2f2e2d801172081621a4f67a50
#
_entry.id   cfa9fc2f2e2d801172081621a4f67a50
#
_cell.length_a   1.000
_cell.length_b   1.000
_cell.length_c   1.000
_cell.angle_alpha   90.00
_cell.angle_beta   90.00
_cell.angle_gamma   90.00
#
_symmetry.space_group_name_H-M   'P 1'
#
loop_
_entity.id
_entity.type
_entity.pdbx_description
1 polymer ?
#
loop_
_entity_poly.entity_id
_entity_poly.type
_entity_poly.pdbx_seq_one_letter_code
_entity_poly.pdbx_strand_id
1 'polypeptide(L)'
;MDSMYAYIKGELAEKNIDSIVVEAAGVGYLIYIPTQYFDMLPDEGEDVKIYTYLCVREDAMILYGFLSKDDLEIFKLLITVSGIGPKGGLAILSTLSADDLRFAILSGDSKAISKAPGIGAKTAQRVILDLKDKLSLEDAFEKKLENQASDAVSMNSSVKNDAVMALN
;
A
#
# COMPACT_ATOMS: atom_id res chain seq x y z
N MET A 1 5.01 16.55 0.05
CA MET A 1 4.50 17.11 -1.22
C MET A 1 3.44 16.17 -1.77
N ASP A 2 2.28 16.71 -2.14
CA ASP A 2 1.19 15.90 -2.66
C ASP A 2 1.48 15.43 -4.08
N SER A 3 1.08 14.18 -4.37
CA SER A 3 1.22 13.61 -5.70
C SER A 3 0.15 14.17 -6.63
N MET A 4 0.52 14.44 -7.87
CA MET A 4 -0.41 14.88 -8.91
C MET A 4 -1.47 13.82 -9.22
N TYR A 5 -1.11 12.55 -9.15
CA TYR A 5 -2.02 11.42 -9.40
C TYR A 5 -2.44 10.79 -8.09
N ALA A 6 -3.70 11.01 -7.68
CA ALA A 6 -4.24 10.44 -6.45
C ALA A 6 -4.49 8.94 -6.58
N TYR A 7 -5.01 8.52 -7.72
CA TYR A 7 -5.25 7.12 -8.05
C TYR A 7 -5.33 6.94 -9.55
N ILE A 8 -5.16 5.70 -9.98
CA ILE A 8 -5.41 5.30 -11.36
C ILE A 8 -6.41 4.14 -11.33
N LYS A 9 -7.51 4.32 -12.06
CA LYS A 9 -8.56 3.31 -12.19
C LYS A 9 -8.65 2.86 -13.63
N GLY A 10 -8.56 1.57 -13.86
CA GLY A 10 -8.62 1.01 -15.18
C GLY A 10 -8.52 -0.50 -15.17
N GLU A 11 -8.18 -1.07 -16.32
CA GLU A 11 -8.00 -2.50 -16.48
C GLU A 11 -6.60 -2.92 -16.08
N LEU A 12 -6.49 -4.00 -15.31
CA LEU A 12 -5.19 -4.61 -15.01
C LEU A 12 -4.68 -5.33 -16.25
N ALA A 13 -3.81 -4.65 -17.01
CA ALA A 13 -3.32 -5.15 -18.29
C ALA A 13 -2.17 -6.15 -18.14
N GLU A 14 -1.27 -5.89 -17.17
CA GLU A 14 -0.16 -6.79 -16.87
C GLU A 14 0.04 -6.90 -15.37
N LYS A 15 0.50 -8.08 -14.95
CA LYS A 15 0.74 -8.40 -13.54
C LYS A 15 2.13 -9.02 -13.43
N ASN A 16 3.07 -8.25 -12.87
CA ASN A 16 4.44 -8.69 -12.61
C ASN A 16 4.64 -8.83 -11.11
N ILE A 17 5.74 -9.42 -10.68
CA ILE A 17 5.98 -9.71 -9.27
C ILE A 17 6.10 -8.44 -8.41
N ASP A 18 6.67 -7.37 -8.96
CA ASP A 18 6.93 -6.11 -8.25
C ASP A 18 6.21 -4.90 -8.86
N SER A 19 5.49 -5.11 -9.95
CA SER A 19 4.84 -4.03 -10.67
C SER A 19 3.62 -4.53 -11.43
N ILE A 20 2.77 -3.59 -11.80
CA ILE A 20 1.60 -3.85 -12.63
C ILE A 20 1.50 -2.80 -13.71
N VAL A 21 0.75 -3.10 -14.76
CA VAL A 21 0.34 -2.10 -15.74
C VAL A 21 -1.17 -1.97 -15.67
N VAL A 22 -1.64 -0.75 -15.41
CA VAL A 22 -3.06 -0.42 -15.42
C VAL A 22 -3.33 0.42 -16.64
N GLU A 23 -4.22 -0.04 -17.51
CA GLU A 23 -4.64 0.71 -18.70
C GLU A 23 -5.86 1.53 -18.39
N ALA A 24 -5.73 2.85 -18.56
CA ALA A 24 -6.81 3.80 -18.37
C ALA A 24 -6.83 4.74 -19.58
N ALA A 25 -7.97 4.82 -20.25
CA ALA A 25 -8.17 5.67 -21.45
C ALA A 25 -7.11 5.43 -22.55
N GLY A 26 -6.70 4.19 -22.74
CA GLY A 26 -5.72 3.81 -23.76
C GLY A 26 -4.26 4.03 -23.37
N VAL A 27 -3.98 4.45 -22.12
CA VAL A 27 -2.63 4.64 -21.61
C VAL A 27 -2.32 3.54 -20.60
N GLY A 28 -1.19 2.85 -20.79
CA GLY A 28 -0.69 1.86 -19.84
C GLY A 28 0.23 2.52 -18.81
N TYR A 29 -0.18 2.53 -17.56
CA TYR A 29 0.61 3.09 -16.46
C TYR A 29 1.37 1.98 -15.76
N LEU A 30 2.69 2.07 -15.76
CA LEU A 30 3.54 1.13 -15.00
C LEU A 30 3.61 1.61 -13.56
N ILE A 31 3.18 0.76 -12.63
CA ILE A 31 3.07 1.10 -11.21
C ILE A 31 3.80 0.04 -10.39
N TYR A 32 4.78 0.47 -9.61
CA TYR A 32 5.47 -0.42 -8.67
C TYR A 32 4.64 -0.57 -7.41
N ILE A 33 4.51 -1.79 -6.92
CA ILE A 33 3.66 -2.14 -5.78
C ILE A 33 4.44 -2.99 -4.78
N PRO A 34 4.00 -3.02 -3.51
CA PRO A 34 4.53 -4.00 -2.56
C PRO A 34 4.34 -5.42 -3.09
N THR A 35 5.37 -6.24 -2.98
CA THR A 35 5.35 -7.61 -3.53
C THR A 35 4.27 -8.49 -2.89
N GLN A 36 3.89 -8.22 -1.65
CA GLN A 36 2.81 -8.94 -0.98
C GLN A 36 1.43 -8.74 -1.64
N TYR A 37 1.27 -7.70 -2.47
CA TYR A 37 0.01 -7.47 -3.17
C TYR A 37 -0.23 -8.42 -4.33
N PHE A 38 0.80 -9.11 -4.82
CA PHE A 38 0.70 -9.95 -6.00
C PHE A 38 -0.48 -10.93 -5.91
N ASP A 39 -0.63 -11.59 -4.78
CA ASP A 39 -1.71 -12.56 -4.56
C ASP A 39 -3.06 -11.91 -4.23
N MET A 40 -3.08 -10.63 -3.91
CA MET A 40 -4.31 -9.89 -3.58
C MET A 40 -4.93 -9.23 -4.82
N LEU A 41 -4.19 -9.10 -5.90
CA LEU A 41 -4.66 -8.46 -7.12
C LEU A 41 -5.68 -9.33 -7.85
N PRO A 42 -6.64 -8.71 -8.57
CA PRO A 42 -7.51 -9.48 -9.45
C PRO A 42 -6.71 -10.06 -10.62
N ASP A 43 -7.38 -10.87 -11.44
CA ASP A 43 -6.77 -11.41 -12.64
C ASP A 43 -6.57 -10.33 -13.71
N GLU A 44 -5.62 -10.56 -14.59
CA GLU A 44 -5.43 -9.71 -15.78
C GLU A 44 -6.74 -9.60 -16.56
N GLY A 45 -7.05 -8.40 -17.02
CA GLY A 45 -8.29 -8.09 -17.72
C GLY A 45 -9.39 -7.56 -16.83
N GLU A 46 -9.28 -7.66 -15.52
CA GLU A 46 -10.27 -7.15 -14.59
C GLU A 46 -9.98 -5.70 -14.21
N ASP A 47 -11.02 -4.98 -13.77
CA ASP A 47 -10.88 -3.59 -13.32
C ASP A 47 -10.20 -3.50 -11.95
N VAL A 48 -9.37 -2.48 -11.79
CA VAL A 48 -8.65 -2.23 -10.55
C VAL A 48 -8.54 -0.73 -10.29
N LYS A 49 -8.49 -0.36 -9.03
CA LYS A 49 -8.22 1.02 -8.60
C LYS A 49 -6.99 1.00 -7.70
N ILE A 50 -5.97 1.73 -8.11
CA ILE A 50 -4.69 1.77 -7.41
C ILE A 50 -4.44 3.20 -6.93
N TYR A 51 -4.24 3.37 -5.63
CA TYR A 51 -3.86 4.66 -5.04
C TYR A 51 -2.37 4.87 -5.26
N THR A 52 -2.01 6.00 -5.86
CA THR A 52 -0.66 6.20 -6.39
C THR A 52 0.09 7.34 -5.73
N TYR A 53 1.40 7.20 -5.73
CA TYR A 53 2.35 8.25 -5.41
C TYR A 53 3.31 8.41 -6.59
N LEU A 54 3.37 9.61 -7.15
CA LEU A 54 4.27 9.93 -8.25
C LEU A 54 5.57 10.50 -7.68
N CYS A 55 6.67 9.80 -7.91
CA CYS A 55 8.00 10.27 -7.57
C CYS A 55 8.65 10.85 -8.82
N VAL A 56 8.96 12.15 -8.79
CA VAL A 56 9.61 12.84 -9.90
C VAL A 56 11.04 13.15 -9.52
N ARG A 57 11.97 12.71 -10.36
CA ARG A 57 13.41 12.98 -10.24
C ARG A 57 13.90 13.60 -11.55
N GLU A 58 15.14 14.05 -11.58
CA GLU A 58 15.74 14.63 -12.79
C GLU A 58 15.72 13.68 -13.98
N ASP A 59 15.92 12.38 -13.72
CA ASP A 59 16.09 11.35 -14.73
C ASP A 59 14.95 10.35 -14.81
N ALA A 60 13.92 10.46 -13.95
CA ALA A 60 12.84 9.48 -13.90
C ALA A 60 11.56 10.05 -13.31
N MET A 61 10.44 9.47 -13.76
CA MET A 61 9.12 9.64 -13.17
C MET A 61 8.59 8.25 -12.86
N ILE A 62 8.38 7.95 -11.59
CA ILE A 62 8.02 6.60 -11.14
C ILE A 62 6.74 6.65 -10.32
N LEU A 63 5.78 5.78 -10.69
CA LEU A 63 4.55 5.59 -9.93
C LEU A 63 4.71 4.43 -8.96
N TYR A 64 4.36 4.67 -7.71
CA TYR A 64 4.22 3.65 -6.67
C TYR A 64 2.75 3.52 -6.33
N GLY A 65 2.25 2.31 -6.14
CA GLY A 65 0.83 2.06 -5.98
C GLY A 65 0.47 1.17 -4.81
N PHE A 66 -0.73 1.42 -4.29
CA PHE A 66 -1.25 0.75 -3.10
C PHE A 66 -2.73 0.43 -3.29
N LEU A 67 -3.19 -0.65 -2.66
CA LEU A 67 -4.57 -1.10 -2.80
C LEU A 67 -5.55 -0.28 -1.97
N SER A 68 -5.08 0.45 -0.96
CA SER A 68 -5.92 1.29 -0.12
C SER A 68 -5.28 2.65 0.13
N LYS A 69 -6.12 3.64 0.48
CA LYS A 69 -5.62 4.96 0.92
C LYS A 69 -4.76 4.84 2.17
N ASP A 70 -5.12 3.93 3.06
CA ASP A 70 -4.41 3.72 4.31
C ASP A 70 -2.97 3.25 4.07
N ASP A 71 -2.78 2.31 3.15
CA ASP A 71 -1.46 1.85 2.77
C ASP A 71 -0.65 2.98 2.13
N LEU A 72 -1.27 3.79 1.30
CA LEU A 72 -0.61 4.96 0.71
C LEU A 72 -0.19 5.97 1.79
N GLU A 73 -1.04 6.22 2.77
CA GLU A 73 -0.73 7.16 3.87
C GLU A 73 0.47 6.69 4.69
N ILE A 74 0.53 5.40 5.03
CA ILE A 74 1.67 4.87 5.79
C ILE A 74 2.95 4.89 4.94
N PHE A 75 2.85 4.65 3.65
CA PHE A 75 3.98 4.80 2.74
C PHE A 75 4.52 6.23 2.74
N LYS A 76 3.63 7.23 2.66
CA LYS A 76 4.01 8.64 2.70
C LYS A 76 4.71 9.01 4.01
N LEU A 77 4.27 8.44 5.12
CA LEU A 77 4.94 8.62 6.42
C LEU A 77 6.34 8.00 6.41
N LEU A 78 6.47 6.80 5.87
CA LEU A 78 7.77 6.11 5.80
C LEU A 78 8.82 6.93 5.04
N ILE A 79 8.45 7.51 3.90
CA ILE A 79 9.40 8.27 3.09
C ILE A 79 9.77 9.63 3.69
N THR A 80 9.10 10.08 4.76
CA THR A 80 9.53 11.25 5.52
C THR A 80 10.69 10.95 6.46
N VAL A 81 10.94 9.68 6.73
CA VAL A 81 12.03 9.25 7.63
C VAL A 81 13.36 9.36 6.89
N SER A 82 14.35 10.01 7.54
CA SER A 82 15.68 10.11 6.96
C SER A 82 16.28 8.73 6.72
N GLY A 83 16.78 8.50 5.51
CA GLY A 83 17.34 7.22 5.10
C GLY A 83 16.34 6.28 4.42
N ILE A 84 15.06 6.68 4.33
CA ILE A 84 14.05 5.89 3.62
C ILE A 84 13.53 6.68 2.42
N GLY A 85 13.86 6.20 1.22
CA GLY A 85 13.25 6.66 -0.02
C GLY A 85 12.08 5.76 -0.42
N PRO A 86 11.47 6.02 -1.60
CA PRO A 86 10.35 5.21 -2.08
C PRO A 86 10.63 3.71 -2.17
N LYS A 87 11.81 3.32 -2.61
CA LYS A 87 12.18 1.89 -2.68
C LYS A 87 12.26 1.26 -1.30
N GLY A 88 12.80 1.97 -0.31
CA GLY A 88 12.86 1.50 1.07
C GLY A 88 11.47 1.38 1.68
N GLY A 89 10.61 2.37 1.45
CA GLY A 89 9.22 2.33 1.90
C GLY A 89 8.47 1.15 1.29
N LEU A 90 8.67 0.91 0.00
CA LEU A 90 8.05 -0.21 -0.70
C LEU A 90 8.56 -1.55 -0.15
N ALA A 91 9.86 -1.66 0.14
CA ALA A 91 10.46 -2.86 0.73
C ALA A 91 9.85 -3.17 2.11
N ILE A 92 9.66 -2.17 2.93
CA ILE A 92 9.02 -2.34 4.24
C ILE A 92 7.58 -2.84 4.08
N LEU A 93 6.80 -2.23 3.20
CA LEU A 93 5.40 -2.64 2.96
C LEU A 93 5.28 -3.94 2.15
N SER A 94 6.36 -4.42 1.56
CA SER A 94 6.44 -5.76 0.99
C SER A 94 6.68 -6.84 2.05
N THR A 95 7.18 -6.44 3.21
CA THR A 95 7.50 -7.32 4.33
C THR A 95 6.43 -7.31 5.41
N LEU A 96 5.89 -6.14 5.71
CA LEU A 96 4.87 -5.94 6.74
C LEU A 96 3.65 -5.27 6.13
N SER A 97 2.45 -5.71 6.53
CA SER A 97 1.23 -4.95 6.22
C SER A 97 1.27 -3.59 6.94
N ALA A 98 0.42 -2.66 6.51
CA ALA A 98 0.33 -1.36 7.18
C ALA A 98 -0.04 -1.51 8.66
N ASP A 99 -0.96 -2.42 8.99
CA ASP A 99 -1.35 -2.69 10.37
C ASP A 99 -0.19 -3.26 11.19
N ASP A 100 0.50 -4.26 10.66
CA ASP A 100 1.66 -4.87 11.33
C ASP A 100 2.78 -3.87 11.52
N LEU A 101 3.00 -3.00 10.55
CA LEU A 101 4.00 -1.94 10.67
C LEU A 101 3.65 -0.95 11.78
N ARG A 102 2.37 -0.53 11.88
CA ARG A 102 1.93 0.35 12.96
C ARG A 102 2.18 -0.26 14.33
N PHE A 103 1.83 -1.52 14.50
CA PHE A 103 2.06 -2.23 15.76
C PHE A 103 3.55 -2.42 16.06
N ALA A 104 4.37 -2.68 15.05
CA ALA A 104 5.81 -2.75 15.21
C ALA A 104 6.40 -1.41 15.68
N ILE A 105 5.94 -0.30 15.11
CA ILE A 105 6.37 1.04 15.52
C ILE A 105 5.96 1.32 16.95
N LEU A 106 4.70 1.07 17.30
CA LEU A 106 4.15 1.37 18.63
C LEU A 106 4.75 0.47 19.72
N SER A 107 5.08 -0.77 19.40
CA SER A 107 5.70 -1.70 20.34
C SER A 107 7.23 -1.61 20.39
N GLY A 108 7.84 -0.81 19.51
CA GLY A 108 9.28 -0.67 19.45
C GLY A 108 10.01 -1.87 18.83
N ASP A 109 9.33 -2.62 17.96
CA ASP A 109 9.88 -3.83 17.35
C ASP A 109 10.69 -3.48 16.09
N SER A 110 11.90 -3.00 16.29
CA SER A 110 12.80 -2.66 15.19
C SER A 110 13.25 -3.87 14.38
N LYS A 111 13.29 -5.06 14.98
CA LYS A 111 13.68 -6.28 14.29
C LYS A 111 12.71 -6.66 13.19
N ALA A 112 11.41 -6.49 13.45
CA ALA A 112 10.38 -6.74 12.43
C ALA A 112 10.58 -5.84 11.22
N ILE A 113 10.86 -4.56 11.43
CA ILE A 113 11.07 -3.57 10.37
C ILE A 113 12.37 -3.86 9.61
N SER A 114 13.43 -4.22 10.31
CA SER A 114 14.74 -4.49 9.70
C SER A 114 14.80 -5.79 8.88
N LYS A 115 13.74 -6.60 8.90
CA LYS A 115 13.61 -7.75 7.98
C LYS A 115 13.43 -7.31 6.54
N ALA A 116 12.99 -6.08 6.31
CA ALA A 116 12.84 -5.55 4.95
C ALA A 116 14.22 -5.41 4.28
N PRO A 117 14.37 -5.87 3.04
CA PRO A 117 15.64 -5.75 2.32
C PRO A 117 16.13 -4.31 2.23
N GLY A 118 17.38 -4.09 2.55
CA GLY A 118 17.99 -2.76 2.51
C GLY A 118 17.70 -1.88 3.72
N ILE A 119 16.93 -2.36 4.70
CA ILE A 119 16.62 -1.63 5.92
C ILE A 119 17.44 -2.22 7.07
N GLY A 120 18.45 -1.49 7.51
CA GLY A 120 19.28 -1.89 8.62
C GLY A 120 18.67 -1.54 9.97
N ALA A 121 19.33 -2.00 11.05
CA ALA A 121 18.87 -1.79 12.41
C ALA A 121 18.74 -0.31 12.76
N LYS A 122 19.68 0.52 12.35
CA LYS A 122 19.67 1.97 12.62
C LYS A 122 18.48 2.66 11.93
N THR A 123 18.23 2.32 10.68
CA THR A 123 17.11 2.88 9.93
C THR A 123 15.79 2.44 10.53
N ALA A 124 15.67 1.16 10.92
CA ALA A 124 14.48 0.64 11.59
C ALA A 124 14.21 1.37 12.92
N GLN A 125 15.23 1.61 13.71
CA GLN A 125 15.12 2.40 14.95
C GLN A 125 14.68 3.83 14.66
N ARG A 126 15.17 4.41 13.58
CA ARG A 126 14.80 5.76 13.15
C ARG A 126 13.33 5.85 12.76
N VAL A 127 12.82 4.83 12.07
CA VAL A 127 11.37 4.74 11.76
C VAL A 127 10.56 4.81 13.03
N ILE A 128 10.92 4.03 14.03
CA ILE A 128 10.22 4.00 15.32
C ILE A 128 10.30 5.37 15.99
N LEU A 129 11.49 5.95 16.07
CA LEU A 129 11.70 7.24 16.71
C LEU A 129 10.88 8.36 16.05
N ASP A 130 10.92 8.43 14.72
CA ASP A 130 10.28 9.52 13.98
C ASP A 130 8.77 9.35 13.87
N LEU A 131 8.26 8.12 13.81
CA LEU A 131 6.84 7.87 13.54
C LEU A 131 6.02 7.50 14.78
N LYS A 132 6.64 7.11 15.88
CA LYS A 132 5.90 6.70 17.08
C LYS A 132 4.96 7.77 17.59
N ASP A 133 5.39 9.04 17.59
CA ASP A 133 4.57 10.17 18.06
C ASP A 133 3.43 10.52 17.09
N LYS A 134 3.57 10.15 15.81
CA LYS A 134 2.55 10.39 14.78
C LYS A 134 1.47 9.33 14.75
N LEU A 135 1.69 8.23 15.47
CA LEU A 135 0.76 7.10 15.54
C LEU A 135 0.40 6.86 17.00
N SER A 136 -0.86 6.54 17.26
CA SER A 136 -1.28 6.08 18.58
C SER A 136 -1.81 4.65 18.47
N LEU A 137 -1.79 3.93 19.59
CA LEU A 137 -2.34 2.58 19.63
C LEU A 137 -3.83 2.58 19.31
N GLU A 138 -4.54 3.59 19.79
CA GLU A 138 -5.97 3.79 19.53
C GLU A 138 -6.22 3.96 18.02
N ASP A 139 -5.47 4.86 17.37
CA ASP A 139 -5.57 5.07 15.93
C ASP A 139 -5.25 3.80 15.15
N ALA A 140 -4.24 3.03 15.59
CA ALA A 140 -3.88 1.76 14.95
C ALA A 140 -5.03 0.75 15.04
N PHE A 141 -5.69 0.65 16.20
CA PHE A 141 -6.85 -0.23 16.36
C PHE A 141 -8.04 0.25 15.53
N GLU A 142 -8.32 1.55 15.50
CA GLU A 142 -9.39 2.11 14.68
C GLU A 142 -9.17 1.81 13.20
N LYS A 143 -7.98 2.02 12.69
CA LYS A 143 -7.62 1.72 11.30
C LYS A 143 -7.77 0.24 10.98
N LYS A 144 -7.35 -0.63 11.88
CA LYS A 144 -7.51 -2.08 11.71
C LYS A 144 -8.97 -2.49 11.65
N LEU A 145 -9.80 -1.93 12.52
CA LEU A 145 -11.24 -2.20 12.54
C LEU A 145 -11.92 -1.65 11.27
N GLU A 146 -11.56 -0.45 10.82
CA GLU A 146 -12.07 0.12 9.58
C GLU A 146 -11.72 -0.77 8.38
N ASN A 147 -10.49 -1.22 8.28
CA ASN A 147 -10.05 -2.10 7.20
C ASN A 147 -10.82 -3.42 7.21
N GLN A 148 -11.00 -4.02 8.37
CA GLN A 148 -11.80 -5.25 8.51
C GLN A 148 -13.26 -5.03 8.17
N ALA A 149 -13.84 -3.91 8.59
CA ALA A 149 -15.23 -3.56 8.29
C ALA A 149 -15.43 -3.32 6.80
N SER A 150 -14.49 -2.65 6.13
CA SER A 150 -14.51 -2.44 4.68
C SER A 150 -14.49 -3.75 3.92
N ASP A 151 -13.63 -4.67 4.32
CA ASP A 151 -13.56 -6.00 3.72
C ASP A 151 -14.86 -6.78 3.92
N ALA A 152 -15.44 -6.75 5.13
CA ALA A 152 -16.70 -7.40 5.45
C ALA A 152 -17.86 -6.82 4.64
N VAL A 153 -17.94 -5.49 4.52
CA VAL A 153 -18.98 -4.80 3.73
C VAL A 153 -18.83 -5.16 2.26
N SER A 154 -17.63 -5.18 1.73
CA SER A 154 -17.36 -5.57 0.34
C SER A 154 -17.82 -7.00 0.07
N MET A 155 -17.51 -7.94 0.95
CA MET A 155 -17.95 -9.33 0.84
C MET A 155 -19.47 -9.46 0.93
N ASN A 156 -20.10 -8.75 1.86
CA ASN A 156 -21.55 -8.78 2.03
C ASN A 156 -22.28 -8.21 0.82
N SER A 157 -21.79 -7.12 0.25
CA SER A 157 -22.34 -6.54 -0.98
C SER A 157 -22.26 -7.52 -2.14
N SER A 158 -21.14 -8.19 -2.30
CA SER A 158 -20.94 -9.20 -3.34
C SER A 158 -21.93 -10.37 -3.18
N VAL A 159 -22.08 -10.88 -1.96
CA VAL A 159 -23.02 -11.97 -1.66
C VAL A 159 -24.46 -11.53 -1.90
N LYS A 160 -24.85 -10.34 -1.50
CA LYS A 160 -26.21 -9.82 -1.75
C LYS A 160 -26.51 -9.67 -3.24
N ASN A 161 -25.56 -9.17 -4.02
CA ASN A 161 -25.72 -9.04 -5.47
C ASN A 161 -25.90 -10.41 -6.14
N ASP A 162 -25.13 -11.39 -5.74
CA ASP A 162 -25.25 -12.76 -6.24
C ASP A 162 -26.61 -13.38 -5.89
N ALA A 163 -27.09 -13.17 -4.67
CA ALA A 163 -28.41 -13.64 -4.22
C ALA A 163 -29.54 -12.99 -5.02
N VAL A 164 -29.48 -11.68 -5.28
CA VAL A 164 -30.48 -10.98 -6.10
C VAL A 164 -30.49 -11.51 -7.53
N MET A 165 -29.33 -11.75 -8.12
CA MET A 165 -29.22 -12.34 -9.46
C MET A 165 -29.79 -13.74 -9.51
N ALA A 166 -29.60 -14.53 -8.47
CA ALA A 166 -30.13 -15.90 -8.40
C ALA A 166 -31.65 -15.95 -8.28
N LEU A 167 -32.28 -14.90 -7.75
CA LEU A 167 -33.75 -14.83 -7.59
C LEU A 167 -34.46 -14.35 -8.85
N ASN A 168 -33.77 -13.77 -9.78
CA ASN A 168 -34.28 -13.29 -11.05
C ASN A 168 -34.06 -14.29 -12.18
#